data_16d131dd49ee8649eaf81d6ce5b5f03c
#
_entry.id   16d131dd49ee8649eaf81d6ce5b5f03c
#
_cell.length_a   1.000
_cell.length_b   1.000
_cell.length_c   1.000
_cell.angle_alpha   90.00
_cell.angle_beta   90.00
_cell.angle_gamma   90.00
#
_symmetry.space_group_name_H-M   'P 1'
#
loop_
_entity.id
_entity.type
_entity.pdbx_description
1 polymer ?
#
loop_
_entity_poly.entity_id
_entity_poly.type
_entity_poly.pdbx_seq_one_letter_code
_entity_poly.pdbx_strand_id
1 'polypeptide(L)'
;RTRGHLARVERARSILRTAVEIAGGVEAVAVFTSWGSDSVPLCDLAMTTLGPVTMVHMASAYEMPGGERVVEHFAARGRVVDIPPSRTLDETVAWLHDIGLGCDRESESAKKITNRAKGDKGAQWAADNGVAVQVLGMRADETLTRRALFAARGPVYRSRGLTIACPLASWSTVDVWAYAVSRGLPWHPLYDCEGLGFTRENLSNIGWLTTHGVTSGRLAWLRRYYPDLHTRITEEWPHLRGLG
;
A
#
# COMPACT_ATOMS: atom_id res chain seq x y z
N ARG A 1 22.89 -5.31 8.31
CA ARG A 1 22.67 -3.89 7.93
C ARG A 1 23.99 -3.29 7.45
N THR A 2 24.05 -2.79 6.21
CA THR A 2 25.22 -2.08 5.67
C THR A 2 25.23 -0.61 6.14
N ARG A 3 26.39 0.06 6.07
CA ARG A 3 26.47 1.50 6.34
C ARG A 3 25.48 2.30 5.48
N GLY A 4 25.32 1.93 4.19
CA GLY A 4 24.38 2.57 3.29
C GLY A 4 22.92 2.40 3.70
N HIS A 5 22.53 1.23 4.22
CA HIS A 5 21.19 1.01 4.76
C HIS A 5 20.93 1.89 6.00
N LEU A 6 21.86 1.96 6.93
CA LEU A 6 21.73 2.79 8.13
C LEU A 6 21.60 4.28 7.76
N ALA A 7 22.39 4.77 6.80
CA ALA A 7 22.27 6.15 6.31
C ALA A 7 20.88 6.44 5.69
N ARG A 8 20.31 5.47 4.96
CA ARG A 8 18.93 5.61 4.43
C ARG A 8 17.88 5.62 5.54
N VAL A 9 18.04 4.83 6.59
CA VAL A 9 17.16 4.86 7.78
C VAL A 9 17.21 6.23 8.45
N GLU A 10 18.40 6.80 8.68
CA GLU A 10 18.52 8.14 9.28
C GLU A 10 17.95 9.24 8.39
N ARG A 11 18.13 9.16 7.07
CA ARG A 11 17.49 10.07 6.14
C ARG A 11 15.96 9.98 6.21
N ALA A 12 15.41 8.78 6.29
CA ALA A 12 13.97 8.58 6.42
C ALA A 12 13.43 9.17 7.75
N ARG A 13 14.17 9.00 8.85
CA ARG A 13 13.86 9.65 10.14
C ARG A 13 13.91 11.18 10.05
N SER A 14 14.90 11.74 9.35
CA SER A 14 14.97 13.19 9.11
C SER A 14 13.75 13.69 8.35
N ILE A 15 13.29 12.99 7.31
CA ILE A 15 12.07 13.36 6.57
C ILE A 15 10.84 13.32 7.47
N LEU A 16 10.74 12.34 8.37
CA LEU A 16 9.64 12.27 9.34
C LEU A 16 9.65 13.47 10.32
N ARG A 17 10.82 13.88 10.84
CA ARG A 17 10.93 15.06 11.70
C ARG A 17 10.55 16.32 10.94
N THR A 18 11.03 16.49 9.71
CA THR A 18 10.63 17.61 8.83
C THR A 18 9.11 17.62 8.58
N ALA A 19 8.47 16.45 8.47
CA ALA A 19 7.02 16.36 8.34
C ALA A 19 6.30 16.94 9.55
N VAL A 20 6.79 16.69 10.78
CA VAL A 20 6.24 17.25 12.03
C VAL A 20 6.49 18.75 12.11
N GLU A 21 7.68 19.22 11.74
CA GLU A 21 8.00 20.65 11.69
C GLU A 21 7.06 21.42 10.74
N ILE A 22 6.82 20.87 9.54
CA ILE A 22 5.89 21.45 8.55
C ILE A 22 4.44 21.42 9.08
N ALA A 23 4.05 20.36 9.78
CA ALA A 23 2.71 20.20 10.32
C ALA A 23 2.44 21.11 11.54
N GLY A 24 3.47 21.54 12.24
CA GLY A 24 3.38 22.28 13.50
C GLY A 24 3.15 21.39 14.73
N GLY A 25 3.14 20.07 14.56
CA GLY A 25 2.94 19.09 15.64
C GLY A 25 2.69 17.68 15.08
N VAL A 26 2.93 16.66 15.89
CA VAL A 26 2.75 15.26 15.49
C VAL A 26 1.26 14.88 15.29
N GLU A 27 0.36 15.56 15.97
CA GLU A 27 -1.09 15.40 15.87
C GLU A 27 -1.64 15.77 14.48
N ALA A 28 -0.96 16.67 13.76
CA ALA A 28 -1.30 17.03 12.39
C ALA A 28 -0.56 16.20 11.32
N VAL A 29 0.08 15.08 11.73
CA VAL A 29 0.73 14.12 10.85
C VAL A 29 -0.02 12.79 10.88
N ALA A 30 -0.30 12.20 9.73
CA ALA A 30 -0.85 10.85 9.63
C ALA A 30 -0.07 9.97 8.66
N VAL A 31 0.17 8.72 9.04
CA VAL A 31 0.81 7.70 8.19
C VAL A 31 -0.28 6.91 7.46
N PHE A 32 -0.34 7.09 6.16
CA PHE A 32 -1.29 6.34 5.34
C PHE A 32 -0.68 5.00 4.94
N THR A 33 -1.37 3.94 5.30
CA THR A 33 -0.90 2.56 5.18
C THR A 33 -1.84 1.71 4.31
N SER A 34 -1.28 0.72 3.66
CA SER A 34 -2.00 -0.39 3.02
C SER A 34 -1.69 -1.72 3.70
N TRP A 35 -0.94 -1.71 4.79
CA TRP A 35 -0.40 -2.89 5.48
C TRP A 35 0.47 -3.79 4.59
N GLY A 36 0.92 -3.27 3.45
CA GLY A 36 1.85 -3.94 2.54
C GLY A 36 3.31 -3.87 3.00
N SER A 37 4.20 -4.49 2.22
CA SER A 37 5.63 -4.59 2.53
C SER A 37 6.31 -3.26 2.86
N ASP A 38 5.95 -2.19 2.18
CA ASP A 38 6.53 -0.85 2.40
C ASP A 38 5.87 -0.11 3.56
N SER A 39 4.56 -0.29 3.72
CA SER A 39 3.78 0.40 4.76
C SER A 39 4.13 -0.08 6.16
N VAL A 40 4.38 -1.36 6.34
CA VAL A 40 4.72 -1.95 7.65
C VAL A 40 6.04 -1.37 8.21
N PRO A 41 7.16 -1.35 7.48
CA PRO A 41 8.37 -0.65 7.91
C PRO A 41 8.18 0.84 8.12
N LEU A 42 7.37 1.51 7.28
CA LEU A 42 7.07 2.93 7.45
C LEU A 42 6.36 3.21 8.77
N CYS A 43 5.32 2.44 9.11
CA CYS A 43 4.58 2.59 10.36
C CYS A 43 5.50 2.42 11.57
N ASP A 44 6.33 1.35 11.61
CA ASP A 44 7.29 1.16 12.71
C ASP A 44 8.34 2.28 12.78
N LEU A 45 8.86 2.71 11.64
CA LEU A 45 9.82 3.80 11.58
C LEU A 45 9.22 5.13 12.07
N ALA A 46 7.98 5.44 11.68
CA ALA A 46 7.27 6.63 12.14
C ALA A 46 7.05 6.58 13.65
N MET A 47 6.51 5.48 14.17
CA MET A 47 6.27 5.32 15.61
C MET A 47 7.55 5.37 16.43
N THR A 48 8.64 4.79 15.95
CA THR A 48 9.93 4.82 16.67
C THR A 48 10.67 6.14 16.56
N THR A 49 10.29 7.01 15.62
CA THR A 49 10.91 8.32 15.41
C THR A 49 10.11 9.45 16.06
N LEU A 50 8.78 9.39 15.98
CA LEU A 50 7.87 10.47 16.37
C LEU A 50 7.08 10.17 17.65
N GLY A 51 7.09 8.91 18.12
CA GLY A 51 6.17 8.45 19.14
C GLY A 51 4.81 8.04 18.54
N PRO A 52 3.74 8.05 19.36
CA PRO A 52 2.40 7.73 18.88
C PRO A 52 1.97 8.66 17.73
N VAL A 53 1.65 8.07 16.60
CA VAL A 53 1.17 8.74 15.39
C VAL A 53 -0.06 8.02 14.86
N THR A 54 -1.00 8.77 14.27
CA THR A 54 -2.19 8.17 13.66
C THR A 54 -1.82 7.43 12.39
N MET A 55 -2.19 6.15 12.30
CA MET A 55 -2.08 5.32 11.12
C MET A 55 -3.44 5.22 10.45
N VAL A 56 -3.51 5.55 9.17
CA VAL A 56 -4.75 5.60 8.40
C VAL A 56 -4.70 4.53 7.31
N HIS A 57 -5.52 3.53 7.46
CA HIS A 57 -5.67 2.48 6.46
C HIS A 57 -6.75 2.87 5.46
N MET A 58 -6.35 2.98 4.20
CA MET A 58 -7.24 3.19 3.07
C MET A 58 -7.65 1.82 2.52
N ALA A 59 -8.71 1.24 3.09
CA ALA A 59 -9.17 -0.08 2.72
C ALA A 59 -9.49 -0.19 1.21
N SER A 60 -9.22 -1.36 0.66
CA SER A 60 -9.53 -1.70 -0.73
C SER A 60 -10.56 -2.83 -0.76
N ALA A 61 -11.48 -2.81 -1.73
CA ALA A 61 -12.38 -3.93 -1.96
C ALA A 61 -11.64 -5.22 -2.38
N TYR A 62 -10.37 -5.11 -2.74
CA TYR A 62 -9.55 -6.22 -3.27
C TYR A 62 -8.38 -6.60 -2.37
N GLU A 63 -8.53 -6.46 -1.07
CA GLU A 63 -7.48 -6.88 -0.14
C GLU A 63 -7.38 -8.39 -0.06
N MET A 64 -6.14 -8.87 0.03
CA MET A 64 -5.89 -10.27 0.29
C MET A 64 -6.22 -10.59 1.75
N PRO A 65 -6.88 -11.74 2.03
CA PRO A 65 -7.16 -12.16 3.40
C PRO A 65 -5.88 -12.56 4.13
N GLY A 66 -5.88 -12.41 5.47
CA GLY A 66 -4.79 -12.85 6.35
C GLY A 66 -3.89 -11.72 6.87
N GLY A 67 -4.28 -10.45 6.69
CA GLY A 67 -3.54 -9.29 7.17
C GLY A 67 -3.80 -8.91 8.64
N GLU A 68 -4.71 -9.58 9.33
CA GLU A 68 -5.22 -9.21 10.65
C GLU A 68 -4.11 -9.07 11.70
N ARG A 69 -3.16 -10.00 11.70
CA ARG A 69 -2.00 -9.98 12.62
C ARG A 69 -1.13 -8.73 12.47
N VAL A 70 -1.02 -8.19 11.25
CA VAL A 70 -0.29 -6.95 11.00
C VAL A 70 -1.04 -5.77 11.60
N VAL A 71 -2.35 -5.70 11.38
CA VAL A 71 -3.22 -4.65 11.93
C VAL A 71 -3.17 -4.65 13.45
N GLU A 72 -3.37 -5.81 14.08
CA GLU A 72 -3.33 -6.00 15.54
C GLU A 72 -1.99 -5.53 16.14
N HIS A 73 -0.87 -5.85 15.50
CA HIS A 73 0.46 -5.43 15.96
C HIS A 73 0.58 -3.90 16.07
N PHE A 74 0.02 -3.16 15.12
CA PHE A 74 0.07 -1.71 15.13
C PHE A 74 -1.03 -1.07 15.97
N ALA A 75 -2.24 -1.67 16.01
CA ALA A 75 -3.33 -1.21 16.84
C ALA A 75 -3.01 -1.29 18.35
N ALA A 76 -2.24 -2.27 18.76
CA ALA A 76 -1.74 -2.38 20.14
C ALA A 76 -0.73 -1.27 20.54
N ARG A 77 -0.18 -0.53 19.57
CA ARG A 77 0.90 0.45 19.76
C ARG A 77 0.51 1.90 19.45
N GLY A 78 -0.62 2.11 18.76
CA GLY A 78 -1.03 3.44 18.35
C GLY A 78 -2.44 3.47 17.77
N ARG A 79 -2.89 4.68 17.41
CA ARG A 79 -4.21 4.87 16.82
C ARG A 79 -4.23 4.38 15.37
N VAL A 80 -5.09 3.41 15.08
CA VAL A 80 -5.41 2.97 13.72
C VAL A 80 -6.80 3.46 13.35
N VAL A 81 -6.94 4.00 12.16
CA VAL A 81 -8.20 4.46 11.58
C VAL A 81 -8.39 3.74 10.24
N ASP A 82 -9.51 3.05 10.09
CA ASP A 82 -9.88 2.42 8.83
C ASP A 82 -10.84 3.32 8.05
N ILE A 83 -10.47 3.67 6.82
CA ILE A 83 -11.34 4.33 5.87
C ILE A 83 -11.86 3.26 4.92
N PRO A 84 -13.17 2.93 4.98
CA PRO A 84 -13.73 1.86 4.15
C PRO A 84 -13.59 2.18 2.65
N PRO A 85 -13.55 1.17 1.78
CA PRO A 85 -13.52 1.36 0.35
C PRO A 85 -14.76 2.16 -0.11
N SER A 86 -14.66 2.83 -1.24
CA SER A 86 -15.77 3.60 -1.82
C SER A 86 -16.91 2.72 -2.33
N ARG A 87 -16.61 1.45 -2.58
CA ARG A 87 -17.54 0.38 -2.98
C ARG A 87 -17.17 -0.89 -2.24
N THR A 88 -18.16 -1.68 -1.89
CA THR A 88 -17.96 -3.06 -1.46
C THR A 88 -17.36 -3.89 -2.60
N LEU A 89 -16.95 -5.12 -2.32
CA LEU A 89 -16.47 -6.02 -3.36
C LEU A 89 -17.56 -6.29 -4.40
N ASP A 90 -18.79 -6.60 -3.95
CA ASP A 90 -19.92 -6.91 -4.83
C ASP A 90 -20.32 -5.70 -5.70
N GLU A 91 -20.37 -4.50 -5.13
CA GLU A 91 -20.59 -3.26 -5.89
C GLU A 91 -19.47 -2.98 -6.90
N THR A 92 -18.24 -3.36 -6.58
CA THR A 92 -17.11 -3.19 -7.49
C THR A 92 -17.16 -4.17 -8.63
N VAL A 93 -17.52 -5.42 -8.36
CA VAL A 93 -17.77 -6.46 -9.37
C VAL A 93 -18.89 -6.03 -10.31
N ALA A 94 -20.04 -5.62 -9.76
CA ALA A 94 -21.17 -5.11 -10.53
C ALA A 94 -20.76 -3.93 -11.43
N TRP A 95 -20.03 -2.96 -10.86
CA TRP A 95 -19.52 -1.84 -11.64
C TRP A 95 -18.57 -2.26 -12.76
N LEU A 96 -17.69 -3.24 -12.56
CA LEU A 96 -16.82 -3.76 -13.60
C LEU A 96 -17.60 -4.42 -14.74
N HIS A 97 -18.66 -5.16 -14.42
CA HIS A 97 -19.56 -5.73 -15.42
C HIS A 97 -20.29 -4.65 -16.21
N ASP A 98 -20.83 -3.63 -15.53
CA ASP A 98 -21.57 -2.52 -16.16
C ASP A 98 -20.73 -1.76 -17.19
N ILE A 99 -19.43 -1.59 -16.91
CA ILE A 99 -18.51 -0.90 -17.84
C ILE A 99 -17.85 -1.84 -18.86
N GLY A 100 -18.30 -3.11 -18.92
CA GLY A 100 -17.79 -4.13 -19.85
C GLY A 100 -16.37 -4.58 -19.58
N LEU A 101 -15.91 -4.42 -18.34
CA LEU A 101 -14.58 -4.85 -17.91
C LEU A 101 -14.72 -6.08 -16.99
N GLY A 102 -14.08 -7.17 -17.39
CA GLY A 102 -13.81 -8.27 -16.47
C GLY A 102 -12.59 -7.99 -15.61
N CYS A 103 -12.27 -8.88 -14.68
CA CYS A 103 -11.04 -8.78 -13.88
C CYS A 103 -9.76 -8.84 -14.73
N ASP A 104 -9.86 -9.29 -15.98
CA ASP A 104 -8.83 -9.41 -16.98
C ASP A 104 -8.59 -8.16 -17.84
N ARG A 105 -9.48 -7.14 -17.71
CA ARG A 105 -9.46 -5.94 -18.55
C ARG A 105 -9.63 -4.65 -17.75
N GLU A 106 -8.98 -4.52 -16.61
CA GLU A 106 -8.92 -3.23 -15.95
C GLU A 106 -8.24 -2.22 -16.90
N SER A 107 -9.04 -1.38 -17.55
CA SER A 107 -8.48 -0.35 -18.42
C SER A 107 -7.63 0.61 -17.59
N GLU A 108 -6.60 1.19 -18.19
CA GLU A 108 -5.81 2.28 -17.60
C GLU A 108 -6.73 3.40 -17.06
N SER A 109 -7.89 3.59 -17.68
CA SER A 109 -8.89 4.57 -17.26
C SER A 109 -9.58 4.18 -15.96
N ALA A 110 -10.01 2.93 -15.80
CA ALA A 110 -10.64 2.44 -14.58
C ALA A 110 -9.66 2.51 -13.40
N LYS A 111 -8.40 2.12 -13.60
CA LYS A 111 -7.33 2.23 -12.60
C LYS A 111 -7.06 3.67 -12.19
N LYS A 112 -7.04 4.62 -13.16
CA LYS A 112 -6.89 6.05 -12.87
C LYS A 112 -8.07 6.59 -12.07
N ILE A 113 -9.31 6.21 -12.41
CA ILE A 113 -10.52 6.62 -11.69
C ILE A 113 -10.48 6.10 -10.25
N THR A 114 -10.19 4.81 -10.05
CA THR A 114 -10.12 4.19 -8.72
C THR A 114 -9.03 4.82 -7.86
N ASN A 115 -7.82 5.01 -8.41
CA ASN A 115 -6.71 5.63 -7.69
C ASN A 115 -6.97 7.10 -7.35
N ARG A 116 -7.65 7.84 -8.24
CA ARG A 116 -8.06 9.22 -7.98
C ARG A 116 -9.07 9.29 -6.84
N ALA A 117 -10.13 8.49 -6.92
CA ALA A 117 -11.17 8.44 -5.88
C ALA A 117 -10.60 8.08 -4.51
N LYS A 118 -9.69 7.09 -4.44
CA LYS A 118 -8.98 6.73 -3.21
C LYS A 118 -8.14 7.90 -2.67
N GLY A 119 -7.39 8.58 -3.53
CA GLY A 119 -6.58 9.73 -3.14
C GLY A 119 -7.40 10.92 -2.67
N ASP A 120 -8.53 11.21 -3.33
CA ASP A 120 -9.43 12.31 -2.96
C ASP A 120 -10.12 12.03 -1.62
N LYS A 121 -10.56 10.78 -1.38
CA LYS A 121 -11.12 10.35 -0.09
C LYS A 121 -10.12 10.46 1.06
N GLY A 122 -8.87 10.08 0.83
CA GLY A 122 -7.80 10.24 1.82
C GLY A 122 -7.49 11.71 2.13
N ALA A 123 -7.49 12.57 1.11
CA ALA A 123 -7.30 14.02 1.29
C ALA A 123 -8.45 14.67 2.04
N GLN A 124 -9.70 14.26 1.73
CA GLN A 124 -10.88 14.73 2.46
C GLN A 124 -10.82 14.34 3.94
N TRP A 125 -10.54 13.04 4.22
CA TRP A 125 -10.40 12.59 5.59
C TRP A 125 -9.32 13.38 6.34
N ALA A 126 -8.18 13.65 5.69
CA ALA A 126 -7.11 14.43 6.29
C ALA A 126 -7.57 15.87 6.65
N ALA A 127 -8.30 16.52 5.74
CA ALA A 127 -8.85 17.85 5.98
C ALA A 127 -9.85 17.85 7.16
N ASP A 128 -10.77 16.88 7.20
CA ASP A 128 -11.79 16.74 8.24
C ASP A 128 -11.20 16.46 9.64
N ASN A 129 -9.98 15.88 9.68
CA ASN A 129 -9.29 15.51 10.93
C ASN A 129 -8.09 16.40 11.28
N GLY A 130 -7.92 17.56 10.62
CA GLY A 130 -6.85 18.51 10.91
C GLY A 130 -5.45 18.02 10.55
N VAL A 131 -5.33 17.03 9.65
CA VAL A 131 -4.05 16.50 9.18
C VAL A 131 -3.47 17.41 8.11
N ALA A 132 -2.30 17.98 8.37
CA ALA A 132 -1.57 18.85 7.44
C ALA A 132 -0.55 18.09 6.58
N VAL A 133 -0.01 16.99 7.11
CA VAL A 133 1.00 16.17 6.42
C VAL A 133 0.57 14.71 6.34
N GLN A 134 0.51 14.21 5.13
CA GLN A 134 0.28 12.81 4.81
C GLN A 134 1.61 12.10 4.55
N VAL A 135 1.92 11.08 5.34
CA VAL A 135 3.14 10.26 5.18
C VAL A 135 2.82 9.00 4.39
N LEU A 136 3.57 8.75 3.32
CA LEU A 136 3.33 7.64 2.38
C LEU A 136 4.57 6.76 2.21
N GLY A 137 4.38 5.45 2.05
CA GLY A 137 5.43 4.45 1.82
C GLY A 137 5.90 4.35 0.36
N MET A 138 5.80 5.42 -0.43
CA MET A 138 6.22 5.39 -1.83
C MET A 138 7.74 5.41 -1.97
N ARG A 139 8.27 4.61 -2.93
CA ARG A 139 9.71 4.52 -3.25
C ARG A 139 9.98 4.85 -4.71
N ALA A 140 11.13 5.46 -5.00
CA ALA A 140 11.59 5.72 -6.36
C ALA A 140 11.87 4.42 -7.16
N ASP A 141 12.18 3.35 -6.44
CA ASP A 141 12.53 2.04 -6.99
C ASP A 141 11.34 1.28 -7.62
N GLU A 142 10.10 1.63 -7.24
CA GLU A 142 8.91 0.90 -7.67
C GLU A 142 8.52 1.14 -9.13
N THR A 143 8.69 2.36 -9.64
CA THR A 143 8.32 2.71 -11.02
C THR A 143 9.15 3.90 -11.56
N LEU A 144 9.28 3.96 -12.89
CA LEU A 144 9.91 5.12 -13.57
C LEU A 144 9.16 6.43 -13.25
N THR A 145 7.83 6.38 -13.16
CA THR A 145 7.00 7.55 -12.82
C THR A 145 7.32 8.07 -11.42
N ARG A 146 7.47 7.18 -10.41
CA ARG A 146 7.84 7.59 -9.05
C ARG A 146 9.28 8.11 -8.99
N ARG A 147 10.19 7.51 -9.75
CA ARG A 147 11.56 8.00 -9.87
C ARG A 147 11.59 9.42 -10.42
N ALA A 148 10.86 9.70 -11.51
CA ALA A 148 10.73 11.03 -12.08
C ALA A 148 10.07 12.03 -11.11
N LEU A 149 9.04 11.60 -10.38
CA LEU A 149 8.38 12.41 -9.37
C LEU A 149 9.38 12.89 -8.30
N PHE A 150 10.14 11.96 -7.71
CA PHE A 150 11.09 12.30 -6.66
C PHE A 150 12.32 13.07 -7.16
N ALA A 151 12.72 12.85 -8.40
CA ALA A 151 13.75 13.66 -9.03
C ALA A 151 13.32 15.11 -9.22
N ALA A 152 12.04 15.34 -9.58
CA ALA A 152 11.51 16.67 -9.83
C ALA A 152 11.06 17.40 -8.55
N ARG A 153 10.55 16.70 -7.54
CA ARG A 153 9.89 17.32 -6.37
C ARG A 153 10.55 17.01 -5.03
N GLY A 154 11.47 16.05 -4.99
CA GLY A 154 12.01 15.52 -3.74
C GLY A 154 11.01 14.64 -3.00
N PRO A 155 11.40 14.16 -1.79
CA PRO A 155 10.57 13.27 -0.97
C PRO A 155 9.48 13.99 -0.18
N VAL A 156 9.47 15.32 -0.15
CA VAL A 156 8.44 16.15 0.50
C VAL A 156 7.91 17.15 -0.53
N TYR A 157 6.62 17.11 -0.80
CA TYR A 157 5.99 17.96 -1.82
C TYR A 157 4.51 18.23 -1.54
N ARG A 158 3.92 19.22 -2.22
CA ARG A 158 2.48 19.57 -2.11
C ARG A 158 1.65 18.79 -3.12
N SER A 159 0.54 18.22 -2.67
CA SER A 159 -0.45 17.57 -3.52
C SER A 159 -1.82 17.61 -2.87
N ARG A 160 -2.89 17.84 -3.62
CA ARG A 160 -4.29 17.87 -3.12
C ARG A 160 -4.51 18.73 -1.86
N GLY A 161 -3.85 19.88 -1.79
CA GLY A 161 -3.95 20.75 -0.61
C GLY A 161 -3.11 20.33 0.60
N LEU A 162 -2.55 19.12 0.60
CA LEU A 162 -1.73 18.57 1.68
C LEU A 162 -0.24 18.64 1.37
N THR A 163 0.58 18.56 2.39
CA THR A 163 1.98 18.17 2.24
C THR A 163 2.08 16.64 2.24
N ILE A 164 2.80 16.09 1.27
CA ILE A 164 3.10 14.66 1.18
C ILE A 164 4.55 14.46 1.58
N ALA A 165 4.80 13.57 2.53
CA ALA A 165 6.14 13.15 2.93
C ALA A 165 6.34 11.66 2.61
N CYS A 166 7.43 11.32 1.91
CA CYS A 166 7.77 9.96 1.49
C CYS A 166 9.14 9.56 2.08
N PRO A 167 9.18 9.12 3.36
CA PRO A 167 10.44 8.79 4.03
C PRO A 167 11.23 7.69 3.34
N LEU A 168 10.54 6.74 2.73
CA LEU A 168 11.15 5.61 2.04
C LEU A 168 11.54 5.91 0.57
N ALA A 169 11.46 7.16 0.10
CA ALA A 169 11.69 7.51 -1.30
C ALA A 169 13.02 6.98 -1.89
N SER A 170 14.08 6.90 -1.09
CA SER A 170 15.40 6.40 -1.50
C SER A 170 15.67 4.93 -1.15
N TRP A 171 14.68 4.20 -0.61
CA TRP A 171 14.85 2.80 -0.23
C TRP A 171 14.66 1.88 -1.43
N SER A 172 15.45 0.80 -1.48
CA SER A 172 15.20 -0.34 -2.34
C SER A 172 14.29 -1.36 -1.66
N THR A 173 13.77 -2.32 -2.43
CA THR A 173 13.03 -3.47 -1.86
C THR A 173 13.86 -4.23 -0.83
N VAL A 174 15.18 -4.36 -1.06
CA VAL A 174 16.10 -4.98 -0.10
C VAL A 174 16.17 -4.19 1.21
N ASP A 175 16.13 -2.86 1.17
CA ASP A 175 16.13 -2.04 2.39
C ASP A 175 14.86 -2.23 3.21
N VAL A 176 13.72 -2.33 2.54
CA VAL A 176 12.41 -2.57 3.15
C VAL A 176 12.44 -3.88 3.94
N TRP A 177 12.83 -4.97 3.29
CA TRP A 177 12.88 -6.28 3.93
C TRP A 177 13.98 -6.38 5.00
N ALA A 178 15.15 -5.79 4.76
CA ALA A 178 16.22 -5.72 5.76
C ALA A 178 15.77 -4.99 7.03
N TYR A 179 14.98 -3.93 6.88
CA TYR A 179 14.41 -3.23 8.01
C TYR A 179 13.37 -4.10 8.72
N ALA A 180 12.37 -4.63 8.00
CA ALA A 180 11.30 -5.45 8.58
C ALA A 180 11.84 -6.65 9.36
N VAL A 181 12.74 -7.44 8.76
CA VAL A 181 13.35 -8.61 9.39
C VAL A 181 14.18 -8.21 10.61
N SER A 182 15.02 -7.17 10.51
CA SER A 182 15.89 -6.74 11.61
C SER A 182 15.13 -6.17 12.81
N ARG A 183 13.85 -5.78 12.60
CA ARG A 183 12.97 -5.28 13.64
C ARG A 183 11.98 -6.32 14.16
N GLY A 184 11.96 -7.53 13.55
CA GLY A 184 11.00 -8.57 13.88
C GLY A 184 9.55 -8.17 13.61
N LEU A 185 9.32 -7.34 12.56
CA LEU A 185 7.97 -6.87 12.23
C LEU A 185 7.15 -8.00 11.63
N PRO A 186 5.85 -8.07 11.91
CA PRO A 186 4.97 -8.97 11.18
C PRO A 186 4.78 -8.48 9.73
N TRP A 187 4.54 -9.40 8.82
CA TRP A 187 4.12 -9.10 7.46
C TRP A 187 2.94 -9.98 7.06
N HIS A 188 2.24 -9.55 6.02
CA HIS A 188 1.11 -10.31 5.49
C HIS A 188 1.59 -11.69 5.00
N PRO A 189 0.90 -12.82 5.34
CA PRO A 189 1.33 -14.17 4.99
C PRO A 189 1.54 -14.41 3.50
N LEU A 190 0.86 -13.64 2.64
CA LEU A 190 1.03 -13.77 1.18
C LEU A 190 2.49 -13.62 0.74
N TYR A 191 3.31 -12.85 1.47
CA TYR A 191 4.73 -12.64 1.13
C TYR A 191 5.59 -13.88 1.35
N ASP A 192 5.07 -14.90 2.02
CA ASP A 192 5.69 -16.21 2.18
C ASP A 192 5.20 -17.24 1.12
N CYS A 193 4.24 -16.84 0.27
CA CYS A 193 3.67 -17.66 -0.80
C CYS A 193 4.45 -17.50 -2.12
N GLU A 194 5.77 -17.68 -2.10
CA GLU A 194 6.61 -17.60 -3.29
C GLU A 194 6.42 -18.80 -4.22
N GLY A 195 6.58 -18.59 -5.50
CA GLY A 195 6.48 -19.62 -6.54
C GLY A 195 5.64 -19.19 -7.73
N LEU A 196 5.66 -20.01 -8.80
CA LEU A 196 4.96 -19.74 -10.06
C LEU A 196 5.32 -18.35 -10.66
N GLY A 197 6.58 -17.93 -10.53
CA GLY A 197 7.06 -16.63 -11.00
C GLY A 197 6.83 -15.46 -10.02
N PHE A 198 6.22 -15.73 -8.88
CA PHE A 198 6.03 -14.73 -7.83
C PHE A 198 7.09 -14.85 -6.73
N THR A 199 7.67 -13.73 -6.39
CA THR A 199 8.63 -13.56 -5.31
C THR A 199 8.09 -12.53 -4.31
N ARG A 200 8.69 -12.48 -3.13
CA ARG A 200 8.34 -11.50 -2.09
C ARG A 200 8.37 -10.05 -2.59
N GLU A 201 9.21 -9.75 -3.58
CA GLU A 201 9.37 -8.40 -4.14
C GLU A 201 8.22 -7.97 -5.06
N ASN A 202 7.57 -8.94 -5.74
CA ASN A 202 6.52 -8.65 -6.71
C ASN A 202 5.11 -9.03 -6.24
N LEU A 203 4.98 -9.59 -5.03
CA LEU A 203 3.69 -9.82 -4.39
C LEU A 203 3.11 -8.52 -3.82
N SER A 204 1.78 -8.43 -3.81
CA SER A 204 1.03 -7.32 -3.23
C SER A 204 -0.20 -7.82 -2.51
N ASN A 205 -0.48 -7.27 -1.34
CA ASN A 205 -1.69 -7.57 -0.55
C ASN A 205 -2.95 -6.88 -1.10
N ILE A 206 -2.80 -6.04 -2.13
CA ILE A 206 -3.91 -5.36 -2.81
C ILE A 206 -3.94 -5.77 -4.28
N GLY A 207 -5.12 -5.83 -4.87
CA GLY A 207 -5.25 -5.94 -6.32
C GLY A 207 -5.22 -7.36 -6.88
N TRP A 208 -5.83 -8.31 -6.17
CA TRP A 208 -6.01 -9.66 -6.72
C TRP A 208 -6.96 -9.73 -7.94
N LEU A 209 -7.74 -8.67 -8.19
CA LEU A 209 -8.62 -8.48 -9.36
C LEU A 209 -8.00 -7.57 -10.45
N THR A 210 -6.69 -7.49 -10.60
CA THR A 210 -6.07 -6.62 -11.61
C THR A 210 -5.65 -7.39 -12.86
N THR A 211 -5.67 -6.72 -14.01
CA THR A 211 -5.31 -7.23 -15.35
C THR A 211 -3.94 -7.91 -15.39
N HIS A 212 -2.97 -7.38 -14.67
CA HIS A 212 -1.66 -8.01 -14.55
C HIS A 212 -1.73 -9.38 -13.87
N GLY A 213 -2.77 -9.62 -13.09
CA GLY A 213 -2.96 -10.89 -12.41
C GLY A 213 -3.21 -12.04 -13.36
N VAL A 214 -4.05 -11.84 -14.36
CA VAL A 214 -4.45 -12.93 -15.28
C VAL A 214 -3.33 -13.27 -16.25
N THR A 215 -2.70 -12.26 -16.84
CA THR A 215 -1.63 -12.43 -17.83
C THR A 215 -0.29 -12.86 -17.24
N SER A 216 -0.09 -12.72 -15.93
CA SER A 216 1.16 -13.02 -15.23
C SER A 216 1.16 -14.34 -14.45
N GLY A 217 0.16 -15.22 -14.65
CA GLY A 217 0.04 -16.49 -13.90
C GLY A 217 -0.56 -16.31 -12.49
N ARG A 218 -1.14 -15.14 -12.18
CA ARG A 218 -1.74 -14.85 -10.87
C ARG A 218 -2.89 -15.79 -10.52
N LEU A 219 -3.68 -16.23 -11.51
CA LEU A 219 -4.76 -17.19 -11.28
C LEU A 219 -4.24 -18.54 -10.81
N ALA A 220 -3.16 -19.06 -11.44
CA ALA A 220 -2.52 -20.29 -10.99
C ALA A 220 -1.96 -20.16 -9.56
N TRP A 221 -1.38 -18.99 -9.24
CA TRP A 221 -0.91 -18.68 -7.90
C TRP A 221 -2.06 -18.59 -6.89
N LEU A 222 -3.17 -17.92 -7.22
CA LEU A 222 -4.38 -17.87 -6.39
C LEU A 222 -4.96 -19.26 -6.15
N ARG A 223 -5.06 -20.10 -7.21
CA ARG A 223 -5.53 -21.48 -7.09
C ARG A 223 -4.71 -22.28 -6.08
N ARG A 224 -3.39 -22.05 -6.05
CA ARG A 224 -2.49 -22.77 -5.14
C ARG A 224 -2.56 -22.28 -3.70
N TYR A 225 -2.58 -20.98 -3.48
CA TYR A 225 -2.40 -20.39 -2.15
C TYR A 225 -3.68 -19.79 -1.57
N TYR A 226 -4.66 -19.44 -2.40
CA TYR A 226 -5.94 -18.84 -2.04
C TYR A 226 -7.09 -19.43 -2.86
N PRO A 227 -7.37 -20.76 -2.70
CA PRO A 227 -8.33 -21.48 -3.54
C PRO A 227 -9.74 -20.91 -3.49
N ASP A 228 -10.18 -20.39 -2.32
CA ASP A 228 -11.51 -19.79 -2.18
C ASP A 228 -11.65 -18.50 -3.00
N LEU A 229 -10.62 -17.65 -3.03
CA LEU A 229 -10.60 -16.47 -3.89
C LEU A 229 -10.56 -16.87 -5.38
N HIS A 230 -9.78 -17.87 -5.73
CA HIS A 230 -9.75 -18.40 -7.10
C HIS A 230 -11.13 -18.88 -7.53
N THR A 231 -11.80 -19.68 -6.69
CA THR A 231 -13.17 -20.19 -6.95
C THR A 231 -14.13 -19.03 -7.16
N ARG A 232 -14.18 -18.06 -6.25
CA ARG A 232 -15.04 -16.86 -6.36
C ARG A 232 -14.78 -16.09 -7.66
N ILE A 233 -13.52 -15.86 -8.04
CA ILE A 233 -13.17 -15.18 -9.30
C ILE A 233 -13.67 -15.96 -10.52
N THR A 234 -13.46 -17.29 -10.56
CA THR A 234 -13.83 -18.12 -11.70
C THR A 234 -15.33 -18.44 -11.77
N GLU A 235 -16.07 -18.29 -10.69
CA GLU A 235 -17.54 -18.30 -10.69
C GLU A 235 -18.08 -17.00 -11.28
N GLU A 236 -17.55 -15.87 -10.88
CA GLU A 236 -17.95 -14.55 -11.35
C GLU A 236 -17.55 -14.30 -12.82
N TRP A 237 -16.38 -14.78 -13.22
CA TRP A 237 -15.86 -14.70 -14.59
C TRP A 237 -15.50 -16.08 -15.14
N PRO A 238 -16.50 -16.87 -15.62
CA PRO A 238 -16.29 -18.26 -16.04
C PRO A 238 -15.25 -18.46 -17.14
N HIS A 239 -15.01 -17.44 -17.98
CA HIS A 239 -14.00 -17.50 -19.04
C HIS A 239 -12.56 -17.59 -18.51
N LEU A 240 -12.34 -17.30 -17.23
CA LEU A 240 -11.02 -17.38 -16.58
C LEU A 240 -10.67 -18.80 -16.11
N ARG A 241 -11.62 -19.74 -16.07
CA ARG A 241 -11.41 -21.11 -15.56
C ARG A 241 -10.29 -21.88 -16.26
N GLY A 242 -10.02 -21.56 -17.52
CA GLY A 242 -8.98 -22.21 -18.33
C GLY A 242 -7.62 -21.53 -18.31
N LEU A 243 -7.46 -20.42 -17.61
CA LEU A 243 -6.24 -19.60 -17.63
C LEU A 243 -5.32 -19.80 -16.40
N GLY A 244 -5.60 -20.79 -15.55
CA GLY A 244 -4.88 -21.06 -14.30
C GLY A 244 -4.26 -22.43 -14.17
#